data_49ef69c60ba6994d093acd3a620865cc
#
_entry.id   49ef69c60ba6994d093acd3a620865cc
#
_cell.length_a   1.000
_cell.length_b   1.000
_cell.length_c   1.000
_cell.angle_alpha   90.00
_cell.angle_beta   90.00
_cell.angle_gamma   90.00
#
_symmetry.space_group_name_H-M   'P 1'
#
loop_
_entity.id
_entity.type
_entity.pdbx_description
1 polymer ?
#
loop_
_entity_poly.entity_id
_entity_poly.type
_entity_poly.pdbx_seq_one_letter_code
_entity_poly.pdbx_strand_id
1 'polypeptide(L)'
;MPKAMRLLVLVPLLGGALLLVAVSGHGDTTGPGATAAQEVTVLGVVLSPQTGVPTVLLQGRRDGRTVAMSIGPAEATGIAFPLAKRTPPRPLTHDLFLTVFGRLDVSVTRVVITDLRDDIYYAVLHLVARGENLALDARPSDAIALAIRAGAPVLVEERVFEKSERAPATAPPAGPRI
;
A
#
# COMPACT_ATOMS: atom_id res chain seq x y z
N MET A 1 57.72 30.03 -27.02
CA MET A 1 57.00 31.20 -26.42
C MET A 1 56.24 31.87 -27.53
N PRO A 2 54.93 31.89 -27.48
CA PRO A 2 54.23 33.14 -27.56
C PRO A 2 53.08 33.27 -26.57
N LYS A 3 52.74 34.49 -26.30
CA LYS A 3 51.95 35.11 -25.26
C LYS A 3 50.46 34.82 -25.35
N ALA A 4 49.86 34.51 -24.19
CA ALA A 4 48.40 34.44 -24.01
C ALA A 4 47.78 35.85 -24.15
N MET A 5 46.80 35.97 -25.03
CA MET A 5 46.00 37.19 -25.19
C MET A 5 44.65 36.93 -24.44
N ARG A 6 44.49 37.61 -23.31
CA ARG A 6 43.25 37.63 -22.53
C ARG A 6 42.26 38.56 -23.25
N LEU A 7 41.17 37.96 -23.76
CA LEU A 7 40.02 38.72 -24.26
C LEU A 7 39.06 38.96 -23.09
N LEU A 8 38.99 40.23 -22.63
CA LEU A 8 38.04 40.68 -21.62
C LEU A 8 36.71 40.99 -22.34
N VAL A 9 35.70 40.13 -22.19
CA VAL A 9 34.36 40.44 -22.68
C VAL A 9 33.60 41.16 -21.56
N LEU A 10 33.35 42.42 -21.75
CA LEU A 10 32.51 43.27 -20.90
C LEU A 10 31.04 42.96 -21.23
N VAL A 11 30.29 42.35 -20.30
CA VAL A 11 28.84 42.14 -20.43
C VAL A 11 28.15 43.31 -19.72
N PRO A 12 27.24 44.03 -20.39
CA PRO A 12 26.53 45.15 -19.75
C PRO A 12 25.45 44.61 -18.79
N LEU A 13 25.41 45.23 -17.63
CA LEU A 13 24.41 45.05 -16.57
C LEU A 13 23.10 45.72 -17.03
N LEU A 14 22.09 44.93 -17.42
CA LEU A 14 20.72 45.42 -17.57
C LEU A 14 19.82 44.61 -16.65
N GLY A 15 19.11 45.35 -15.80
CA GLY A 15 18.24 44.80 -14.77
C GLY A 15 17.13 43.93 -15.35
N GLY A 16 16.96 42.76 -14.76
CA GLY A 16 15.90 41.83 -15.05
C GLY A 16 15.47 41.14 -13.78
N ALA A 17 14.22 41.33 -13.42
CA ALA A 17 13.55 40.83 -12.23
C ALA A 17 13.85 39.37 -11.96
N LEU A 18 14.24 39.06 -10.73
CA LEU A 18 14.34 37.70 -10.19
C LEU A 18 12.93 37.11 -10.15
N LEU A 19 12.58 36.32 -11.17
CA LEU A 19 11.35 35.54 -11.18
C LEU A 19 11.53 34.37 -10.22
N LEU A 20 11.01 34.54 -8.99
CA LEU A 20 10.91 33.47 -8.01
C LEU A 20 9.88 32.47 -8.53
N VAL A 21 10.32 31.41 -9.22
CA VAL A 21 9.46 30.28 -9.56
C VAL A 21 9.17 29.55 -8.22
N ALA A 22 8.03 29.87 -7.64
CA ALA A 22 7.46 29.05 -6.58
C ALA A 22 7.17 27.67 -7.18
N VAL A 23 7.98 26.68 -6.84
CA VAL A 23 7.65 25.28 -7.03
C VAL A 23 6.44 25.01 -6.12
N SER A 24 5.26 25.15 -6.68
CA SER A 24 4.03 24.72 -6.03
C SER A 24 4.14 23.20 -5.85
N GLY A 25 4.37 22.77 -4.61
CA GLY A 25 4.23 21.38 -4.23
C GLY A 25 2.87 20.90 -4.72
N HIS A 26 2.85 19.79 -5.42
CA HIS A 26 1.62 19.09 -5.76
C HIS A 26 0.99 18.69 -4.43
N GLY A 27 0.07 19.52 -3.95
CA GLY A 27 -0.85 19.15 -2.89
C GLY A 27 -1.64 17.96 -3.39
N ASP A 28 -1.58 16.84 -2.68
CA ASP A 28 -2.54 15.77 -2.82
C ASP A 28 -3.94 16.40 -2.80
N THR A 29 -4.61 16.37 -3.94
CA THR A 29 -6.02 16.73 -4.02
C THR A 29 -6.81 15.61 -3.34
N THR A 30 -6.92 15.71 -2.02
CA THR A 30 -7.86 14.92 -1.24
C THR A 30 -9.25 15.36 -1.67
N GLY A 31 -9.91 14.60 -2.52
CA GLY A 31 -11.31 14.83 -2.88
C GLY A 31 -12.18 14.81 -1.61
N PRO A 32 -13.34 15.49 -1.60
CA PRO A 32 -14.22 15.55 -0.44
C PRO A 32 -14.70 14.13 -0.09
N GLY A 33 -14.18 13.56 1.02
CA GLY A 33 -14.52 12.24 1.52
C GLY A 33 -13.35 11.26 1.72
N ALA A 34 -12.13 11.60 1.34
CA ALA A 34 -10.98 10.76 1.64
C ALA A 34 -10.63 10.90 3.13
N THR A 35 -11.02 9.91 3.92
CA THR A 35 -10.57 9.80 5.32
C THR A 35 -9.05 9.68 5.31
N ALA A 36 -8.37 10.41 6.21
CA ALA A 36 -6.91 10.35 6.29
C ALA A 36 -6.45 8.90 6.45
N ALA A 37 -5.61 8.43 5.53
CA ALA A 37 -5.02 7.11 5.61
C ALA A 37 -3.57 7.22 6.07
N GLN A 38 -3.08 6.21 6.80
CA GLN A 38 -1.66 6.11 7.15
C GLN A 38 -1.07 4.81 6.61
N GLU A 39 0.20 4.86 6.27
CA GLU A 39 0.95 3.67 5.89
C GLU A 39 1.14 2.78 7.12
N VAL A 40 1.05 1.46 6.89
CA VAL A 40 1.22 0.45 7.93
C VAL A 40 2.36 -0.51 7.60
N THR A 41 2.93 -1.08 8.64
CA THR A 41 3.84 -2.22 8.52
C THR A 41 3.03 -3.50 8.71
N VAL A 42 3.14 -4.45 7.79
CA VAL A 42 2.60 -5.79 7.96
C VAL A 42 3.56 -6.56 8.88
N LEU A 43 3.18 -6.71 10.16
CA LEU A 43 4.04 -7.34 11.17
C LEU A 43 4.16 -8.85 10.94
N GLY A 44 3.09 -9.49 10.46
CA GLY A 44 3.06 -10.92 10.24
C GLY A 44 1.67 -11.51 10.32
N VAL A 45 1.65 -12.84 10.31
CA VAL A 45 0.44 -13.64 10.55
C VAL A 45 0.69 -14.48 11.79
N VAL A 46 -0.24 -14.40 12.74
CA VAL A 46 -0.25 -15.16 13.98
C VAL A 46 -1.50 -16.02 14.08
N LEU A 47 -1.48 -17.05 14.89
CA LEU A 47 -2.72 -17.75 15.26
C LEU A 47 -3.35 -17.02 16.43
N SER A 48 -4.63 -16.68 16.34
CA SER A 48 -5.38 -16.10 17.45
C SER A 48 -5.35 -17.07 18.64
N PRO A 49 -4.89 -16.65 19.82
CA PRO A 49 -4.85 -17.54 21.00
C PRO A 49 -6.23 -18.04 21.43
N GLN A 50 -7.27 -17.26 21.13
CA GLN A 50 -8.66 -17.57 21.52
C GLN A 50 -9.34 -18.52 20.56
N THR A 51 -9.06 -18.40 19.25
CA THR A 51 -9.82 -19.13 18.21
C THR A 51 -8.96 -20.06 17.38
N GLY A 52 -7.64 -19.96 17.42
CA GLY A 52 -6.71 -20.68 16.54
C GLY A 52 -6.78 -20.22 15.09
N VAL A 53 -7.54 -19.15 14.78
CA VAL A 53 -7.71 -18.63 13.43
C VAL A 53 -6.49 -17.78 13.04
N PRO A 54 -5.94 -17.94 11.83
CA PRO A 54 -4.88 -17.07 11.33
C PRO A 54 -5.34 -15.61 11.30
N THR A 55 -4.50 -14.73 11.81
CA THR A 55 -4.78 -13.29 11.94
C THR A 55 -3.59 -12.51 11.44
N VAL A 56 -3.80 -11.65 10.44
CA VAL A 56 -2.77 -10.71 9.98
C VAL A 56 -2.75 -9.48 10.89
N LEU A 57 -1.55 -9.05 11.27
CA LEU A 57 -1.33 -7.88 12.12
C LEU A 57 -0.72 -6.75 11.29
N LEU A 58 -1.39 -5.59 11.31
CA LEU A 58 -0.95 -4.35 10.67
C LEU A 58 -0.68 -3.31 11.75
N GLN A 59 0.46 -2.62 11.67
CA GLN A 59 0.81 -1.55 12.61
C GLN A 59 0.99 -0.22 11.89
N GLY A 60 0.26 0.79 12.34
CA GLY A 60 0.38 2.17 11.87
C GLY A 60 1.80 2.71 12.10
N ARG A 61 2.41 3.25 11.03
CA ARG A 61 3.77 3.81 11.13
C ARG A 61 3.81 5.13 11.88
N ARG A 62 2.71 5.86 11.89
CA ARG A 62 2.63 7.19 12.48
C ARG A 62 2.39 7.16 13.99
N ASP A 63 1.54 6.26 14.45
CA ASP A 63 1.03 6.23 15.82
C ASP A 63 1.16 4.88 16.53
N GLY A 64 1.60 3.83 15.82
CA GLY A 64 1.81 2.50 16.37
C GLY A 64 0.53 1.70 16.65
N ARG A 65 -0.67 2.25 16.36
CA ARG A 65 -1.93 1.51 16.50
C ARG A 65 -1.93 0.25 15.66
N THR A 66 -2.61 -0.78 16.12
CA THR A 66 -2.62 -2.08 15.45
C THR A 66 -4.01 -2.44 14.98
N VAL A 67 -4.11 -2.98 13.78
CA VAL A 67 -5.31 -3.62 13.24
C VAL A 67 -5.03 -5.11 13.10
N ALA A 68 -5.93 -5.94 13.66
CA ALA A 68 -5.87 -7.39 13.58
C ALA A 68 -7.05 -7.91 12.74
N MET A 69 -6.74 -8.59 11.63
CA MET A 69 -7.76 -9.14 10.72
C MET A 69 -7.65 -10.66 10.68
N SER A 70 -8.74 -11.36 11.01
CA SER A 70 -8.85 -12.82 10.81
C SER A 70 -8.91 -13.14 9.32
N ILE A 71 -8.14 -14.12 8.89
CA ILE A 71 -8.02 -14.55 7.49
C ILE A 71 -8.04 -16.06 7.39
N GLY A 72 -8.31 -16.59 6.19
CA GLY A 72 -8.25 -18.04 5.97
C GLY A 72 -6.82 -18.59 5.94
N PRO A 73 -6.63 -19.91 6.12
CA PRO A 73 -5.30 -20.53 6.10
C PRO A 73 -4.55 -20.37 4.77
N ALA A 74 -5.27 -20.38 3.66
CA ALA A 74 -4.67 -20.18 2.33
C ALA A 74 -4.14 -18.74 2.16
N GLU A 75 -4.93 -17.75 2.58
CA GLU A 75 -4.59 -16.34 2.61
C GLU A 75 -3.40 -16.09 3.55
N ALA A 76 -3.41 -16.72 4.72
CA ALA A 76 -2.31 -16.67 5.68
C ALA A 76 -0.98 -17.12 5.05
N THR A 77 -1.01 -18.24 4.30
CA THR A 77 0.15 -18.73 3.56
C THR A 77 0.60 -17.70 2.51
N GLY A 78 -0.35 -17.09 1.79
CA GLY A 78 -0.09 -16.05 0.80
C GLY A 78 0.64 -14.83 1.34
N ILE A 79 0.43 -14.49 2.61
CA ILE A 79 1.07 -13.37 3.29
C ILE A 79 2.36 -13.80 3.98
N ALA A 80 2.35 -14.90 4.72
CA ALA A 80 3.47 -15.31 5.56
C ALA A 80 4.72 -15.71 4.76
N PHE A 81 4.56 -16.38 3.61
CA PHE A 81 5.71 -16.81 2.80
C PHE A 81 6.58 -15.64 2.31
N PRO A 82 6.04 -14.61 1.63
CA PRO A 82 6.85 -13.49 1.18
C PRO A 82 7.44 -12.67 2.34
N LEU A 83 6.72 -12.49 3.45
CA LEU A 83 7.26 -11.82 4.64
C LEU A 83 8.47 -12.56 5.20
N ALA A 84 8.41 -13.88 5.26
CA ALA A 84 9.53 -14.72 5.71
C ALA A 84 10.61 -14.93 4.62
N LYS A 85 10.49 -14.30 3.45
CA LYS A 85 11.37 -14.49 2.27
C LYS A 85 11.51 -15.97 1.88
N ARG A 86 10.45 -16.75 2.07
CA ARG A 86 10.40 -18.17 1.72
C ARG A 86 9.82 -18.34 0.32
N THR A 87 10.50 -19.14 -0.51
CA THR A 87 10.00 -19.50 -1.85
C THR A 87 9.24 -20.81 -1.74
N PRO A 88 7.97 -20.85 -2.14
CA PRO A 88 7.22 -22.10 -2.22
C PRO A 88 7.74 -22.97 -3.37
N PRO A 89 7.54 -24.31 -3.33
CA PRO A 89 7.97 -25.24 -4.41
C PRO A 89 7.30 -24.92 -5.77
N ARG A 90 6.14 -24.34 -5.75
CA ARG A 90 5.39 -23.87 -6.93
C ARG A 90 4.82 -22.47 -6.66
N PRO A 91 4.67 -21.62 -7.72
CA PRO A 91 4.05 -20.32 -7.57
C PRO A 91 2.67 -20.41 -6.94
N LEU A 92 2.41 -19.55 -5.95
CA LEU A 92 1.08 -19.39 -5.35
C LEU A 92 0.20 -18.53 -6.28
N THR A 93 -1.08 -18.44 -5.98
CA THR A 93 -2.06 -17.66 -6.76
C THR A 93 -1.61 -16.21 -6.95
N HIS A 94 -1.10 -15.56 -5.89
CA HIS A 94 -0.62 -14.18 -5.97
C HIS A 94 0.64 -14.03 -6.83
N ASP A 95 1.52 -15.04 -6.88
CA ASP A 95 2.69 -15.06 -7.77
C ASP A 95 2.25 -15.17 -9.22
N LEU A 96 1.21 -15.99 -9.49
CA LEU A 96 0.60 -16.10 -10.81
C LEU A 96 -0.03 -14.78 -11.24
N PHE A 97 -0.80 -14.11 -10.35
CA PHE A 97 -1.37 -12.80 -10.64
C PHE A 97 -0.31 -11.77 -11.04
N LEU A 98 0.77 -11.65 -10.27
CA LEU A 98 1.85 -10.72 -10.61
C LEU A 98 2.57 -11.09 -11.92
N THR A 99 2.68 -12.38 -12.24
CA THR A 99 3.19 -12.81 -13.54
C THR A 99 2.29 -12.34 -14.68
N VAL A 100 0.97 -12.48 -14.52
CA VAL A 100 0.00 -11.98 -15.51
C VAL A 100 0.06 -10.45 -15.60
N PHE A 101 0.10 -9.75 -14.48
CA PHE A 101 0.22 -8.30 -14.44
C PHE A 101 1.45 -7.80 -15.18
N GLY A 102 2.62 -8.40 -14.93
CA GLY A 102 3.85 -8.04 -15.65
C GLY A 102 3.78 -8.30 -17.16
N ARG A 103 3.02 -9.33 -17.60
CA ARG A 103 2.80 -9.60 -19.04
C ARG A 103 1.85 -8.60 -19.70
N LEU A 104 0.98 -7.98 -18.91
CA LEU A 104 -0.02 -7.02 -19.38
C LEU A 104 0.35 -5.56 -19.11
N ASP A 105 1.57 -5.29 -18.67
CA ASP A 105 2.05 -3.95 -18.31
C ASP A 105 1.20 -3.31 -17.20
N VAL A 106 0.81 -4.14 -16.22
CA VAL A 106 0.07 -3.71 -15.02
C VAL A 106 1.00 -3.74 -13.82
N SER A 107 0.99 -2.68 -13.04
CA SER A 107 1.74 -2.58 -11.78
C SER A 107 0.84 -2.25 -10.59
N VAL A 108 1.13 -2.86 -9.45
CA VAL A 108 0.50 -2.54 -8.16
C VAL A 108 1.18 -1.30 -7.60
N THR A 109 0.42 -0.25 -7.32
CA THR A 109 0.96 1.01 -6.82
C THR A 109 0.77 1.20 -5.32
N ARG A 110 -0.37 0.79 -4.79
CA ARG A 110 -0.67 0.76 -3.35
C ARG A 110 -1.90 -0.07 -3.06
N VAL A 111 -2.07 -0.38 -1.78
CA VAL A 111 -3.30 -0.96 -1.22
C VAL A 111 -3.83 -0.03 -0.15
N VAL A 112 -5.14 0.16 -0.10
CA VAL A 112 -5.80 0.93 0.97
C VAL A 112 -6.87 0.06 1.60
N ILE A 113 -6.76 -0.20 2.91
CA ILE A 113 -7.83 -0.79 3.70
C ILE A 113 -8.78 0.33 4.06
N THR A 114 -9.98 0.29 3.52
CA THR A 114 -10.87 1.45 3.48
C THR A 114 -11.95 1.44 4.55
N ASP A 115 -12.41 0.27 4.98
CA ASP A 115 -13.50 0.20 5.95
C ASP A 115 -13.53 -1.12 6.73
N LEU A 116 -14.28 -1.12 7.82
CA LEU A 116 -14.73 -2.30 8.56
C LEU A 116 -16.24 -2.16 8.78
N ARG A 117 -17.03 -3.10 8.27
CA ARG A 117 -18.49 -3.14 8.41
C ARG A 117 -18.92 -4.57 8.68
N ASP A 118 -19.74 -4.77 9.70
CA ASP A 118 -20.27 -6.10 10.06
C ASP A 118 -19.16 -7.17 10.13
N ASP A 119 -18.05 -6.84 10.80
CA ASP A 119 -16.84 -7.67 10.92
C ASP A 119 -16.12 -8.01 9.59
N ILE A 120 -16.49 -7.35 8.50
CA ILE A 120 -15.88 -7.51 7.19
C ILE A 120 -15.01 -6.29 6.87
N TYR A 121 -13.71 -6.53 6.63
CA TYR A 121 -12.78 -5.51 6.16
C TYR A 121 -12.86 -5.36 4.64
N TYR A 122 -12.80 -4.12 4.19
CA TYR A 122 -12.82 -3.74 2.77
C TYR A 122 -11.47 -3.14 2.37
N ALA A 123 -11.06 -3.41 1.14
CA ALA A 123 -9.82 -2.86 0.59
C ALA A 123 -9.96 -2.48 -0.87
N VAL A 124 -9.16 -1.50 -1.28
CA VAL A 124 -8.98 -1.11 -2.67
C VAL A 124 -7.54 -1.38 -3.08
N LEU A 125 -7.39 -2.13 -4.15
CA LEU A 125 -6.13 -2.38 -4.82
C LEU A 125 -5.96 -1.33 -5.93
N HIS A 126 -4.94 -0.48 -5.81
CA HIS A 126 -4.62 0.52 -6.82
C HIS A 126 -3.55 -0.01 -7.76
N LEU A 127 -3.83 0.10 -9.04
CA LEU A 127 -2.99 -0.36 -10.14
C LEU A 127 -2.74 0.76 -11.14
N VAL A 128 -1.67 0.63 -11.89
CA VAL A 128 -1.46 1.35 -13.15
C VAL A 128 -1.41 0.33 -14.28
N ALA A 129 -2.24 0.53 -15.30
CA ALA A 129 -2.27 -0.29 -16.49
C ALA A 129 -2.22 0.61 -17.73
N ARG A 130 -1.21 0.44 -18.58
CA ARG A 130 -1.03 1.27 -19.81
C ARG A 130 -1.05 2.78 -19.52
N GLY A 131 -0.53 3.20 -18.37
CA GLY A 131 -0.51 4.60 -17.95
C GLY A 131 -1.79 5.12 -17.29
N GLU A 132 -2.84 4.30 -17.19
CA GLU A 132 -4.10 4.65 -16.54
C GLU A 132 -4.15 4.12 -15.10
N ASN A 133 -4.70 4.92 -14.19
CA ASN A 133 -4.93 4.52 -12.80
C ASN A 133 -6.23 3.70 -12.70
N LEU A 134 -6.14 2.53 -12.10
CA LEU A 134 -7.28 1.67 -11.80
C LEU A 134 -7.40 1.46 -10.30
N ALA A 135 -8.63 1.39 -9.82
CA ALA A 135 -8.95 1.08 -8.43
C ALA A 135 -9.92 -0.11 -8.42
N LEU A 136 -9.49 -1.23 -7.84
CA LEU A 136 -10.26 -2.46 -7.80
C LEU A 136 -10.66 -2.79 -6.36
N ASP A 137 -11.91 -3.14 -6.16
CA ASP A 137 -12.35 -3.77 -4.91
C ASP A 137 -11.66 -5.11 -4.73
N ALA A 138 -11.15 -5.37 -3.52
CA ALA A 138 -10.40 -6.58 -3.22
C ALA A 138 -10.57 -6.97 -1.76
N ARG A 139 -10.46 -8.27 -1.48
CA ARG A 139 -10.32 -8.69 -0.08
C ARG A 139 -8.97 -8.17 0.46
N PRO A 140 -8.94 -7.66 1.70
CA PRO A 140 -7.69 -7.17 2.30
C PRO A 140 -6.54 -8.17 2.24
N SER A 141 -6.79 -9.45 2.52
CA SER A 141 -5.79 -10.51 2.47
C SER A 141 -5.12 -10.66 1.10
N ASP A 142 -5.91 -10.63 0.02
CA ASP A 142 -5.39 -10.73 -1.35
C ASP A 142 -4.59 -9.49 -1.74
N ALA A 143 -5.13 -8.31 -1.42
CA ALA A 143 -4.48 -7.04 -1.70
C ALA A 143 -3.13 -6.91 -0.95
N ILE A 144 -3.09 -7.26 0.34
CA ILE A 144 -1.86 -7.28 1.16
C ILE A 144 -0.84 -8.26 0.57
N ALA A 145 -1.27 -9.47 0.21
CA ALA A 145 -0.39 -10.49 -0.36
C ALA A 145 0.24 -10.05 -1.69
N LEU A 146 -0.51 -9.32 -2.52
CA LEU A 146 -0.02 -8.71 -3.77
C LEU A 146 0.93 -7.53 -3.46
N ALA A 147 0.55 -6.65 -2.53
CA ALA A 147 1.37 -5.49 -2.15
C ALA A 147 2.75 -5.90 -1.64
N ILE A 148 2.84 -6.88 -0.73
CA ILE A 148 4.12 -7.37 -0.20
C ILE A 148 5.04 -7.86 -1.31
N ARG A 149 4.51 -8.60 -2.27
CA ARG A 149 5.29 -9.14 -3.41
C ARG A 149 5.72 -8.05 -4.40
N ALA A 150 4.84 -7.07 -4.63
CA ALA A 150 5.11 -5.96 -5.52
C ALA A 150 6.01 -4.87 -4.89
N GLY A 151 6.26 -4.94 -3.57
CA GLY A 151 6.94 -3.87 -2.83
C GLY A 151 6.10 -2.59 -2.72
N ALA A 152 4.79 -2.70 -2.85
CA ALA A 152 3.86 -1.58 -2.80
C ALA A 152 3.42 -1.27 -1.35
N PRO A 153 3.18 0.00 -0.99
CA PRO A 153 2.73 0.37 0.35
C PRO A 153 1.31 -0.11 0.63
N VAL A 154 1.08 -0.51 1.89
CA VAL A 154 -0.24 -0.79 2.44
C VAL A 154 -0.63 0.36 3.35
N LEU A 155 -1.79 0.94 3.11
CA LEU A 155 -2.36 2.02 3.90
C LEU A 155 -3.66 1.56 4.58
N VAL A 156 -3.97 2.18 5.71
CA VAL A 156 -5.23 1.94 6.44
C VAL A 156 -5.87 3.28 6.74
N GLU A 157 -7.15 3.42 6.41
CA GLU A 157 -7.91 4.63 6.74
C GLU A 157 -8.18 4.75 8.24
N GLU A 158 -8.24 5.98 8.74
CA GLU A 158 -8.43 6.32 10.15
C GLU A 158 -9.65 5.60 10.75
N ARG A 159 -10.77 5.61 10.04
CA ARG A 159 -12.01 4.96 10.48
C ARG A 159 -11.87 3.45 10.71
N VAL A 160 -10.89 2.79 10.05
CA VAL A 160 -10.66 1.35 10.23
C VAL A 160 -10.01 1.11 11.59
N PHE A 161 -9.02 1.92 11.98
CA PHE A 161 -8.43 1.85 13.31
C PHE A 161 -9.49 2.06 14.40
N GLU A 162 -10.28 3.14 14.27
CA GLU A 162 -11.34 3.46 15.23
C GLU A 162 -12.37 2.33 15.38
N LYS A 163 -12.78 1.73 14.27
CA LYS A 163 -13.76 0.63 14.28
C LYS A 163 -13.16 -0.66 14.80
N SER A 164 -11.90 -0.96 14.44
CA SER A 164 -11.18 -2.14 14.90
C SER A 164 -10.94 -2.14 16.41
N GLU A 165 -10.70 -0.98 17.02
CA GLU A 165 -10.55 -0.82 18.46
C GLU A 165 -11.88 -1.04 19.22
N ARG A 166 -13.01 -0.75 18.58
CA ARG A 166 -14.35 -0.92 19.19
C ARG A 166 -14.94 -2.29 18.96
N ALA A 167 -14.43 -3.03 17.97
CA ALA A 167 -14.92 -4.38 17.68
C ALA A 167 -14.48 -5.31 18.81
N PRO A 168 -15.40 -6.05 19.46
CA PRO A 168 -14.99 -7.13 20.36
C PRO A 168 -14.13 -8.10 19.55
N ALA A 169 -13.16 -8.77 20.20
CA ALA A 169 -12.33 -9.79 19.56
C ALA A 169 -13.27 -10.93 19.08
N THR A 170 -13.80 -10.80 17.88
CA THR A 170 -14.90 -11.60 17.36
C THR A 170 -14.39 -12.90 16.74
N ALA A 171 -15.21 -13.94 16.88
CA ALA A 171 -15.09 -15.18 16.15
C ALA A 171 -15.06 -14.87 14.62
N PRO A 172 -14.38 -15.70 13.81
CA PRO A 172 -14.34 -15.49 12.37
C PRO A 172 -15.77 -15.45 11.81
N PRO A 173 -16.03 -14.60 10.78
CA PRO A 173 -17.33 -14.58 10.13
C PRO A 173 -17.67 -15.99 9.69
N ALA A 174 -18.88 -16.43 10.00
CA ALA A 174 -19.38 -17.72 9.54
C ALA A 174 -19.32 -17.67 8.01
N GLY A 175 -18.41 -18.45 7.41
CA GLY A 175 -18.31 -18.58 5.98
C GLY A 175 -19.66 -19.00 5.38
N PRO A 176 -19.92 -18.73 4.09
CA PRO A 176 -21.14 -19.17 3.45
C PRO A 176 -21.29 -20.67 3.66
N ARG A 177 -22.42 -21.07 4.21
CA ARG A 177 -22.79 -22.50 4.30
C ARG A 177 -23.06 -22.95 2.87
N ILE A 178 -22.20 -23.81 2.38
CA ILE A 178 -22.39 -24.52 1.12
C ILE A 178 -23.51 -25.54 1.32
#